data_2f8b44162bb40ad279626e9bdc6c69e5
#
_entry.id   2f8b44162bb40ad279626e9bdc6c69e5
#
_cell.length_a   1.000
_cell.length_b   1.000
_cell.length_c   1.000
_cell.angle_alpha   90.00
_cell.angle_beta   90.00
_cell.angle_gamma   90.00
#
_symmetry.space_group_name_H-M   'P 1'
#
loop_
_entity.id
_entity.type
_entity.pdbx_description
1 polymer ?
#
loop_
_entity_poly.entity_id
_entity_poly.type
_entity_poly.pdbx_seq_one_letter_code
_entity_poly.pdbx_strand_id
1 'polypeptide(L)'
;MSQIIEAEYDEFLKDIETKLQKIDPELAMQAMYYERKFTDVEPHGEIVIQYRDGANLDKKRFEMGKYGFEMAMEEHQRLEVVGLMDLSTIYEISKDPDIEKISGTVSCASY
;
A
#
# COMPACT_ATOMS: atom_id res chain seq x y z
N MET A 1 -26.18 -17.50 -9.59
CA MET A 1 -25.74 -16.11 -9.52
C MET A 1 -24.75 -15.85 -8.41
N SER A 2 -25.07 -16.20 -7.17
CA SER A 2 -24.14 -16.03 -6.05
C SER A 2 -22.84 -16.81 -6.22
N GLN A 3 -22.89 -17.99 -6.82
CA GLN A 3 -21.70 -18.81 -7.05
C GLN A 3 -20.70 -18.16 -8.01
N ILE A 4 -21.21 -17.46 -9.01
CA ILE A 4 -20.34 -16.75 -9.97
C ILE A 4 -19.63 -15.59 -9.27
N ILE A 5 -20.36 -14.88 -8.43
CA ILE A 5 -19.78 -13.75 -7.67
C ILE A 5 -18.72 -14.24 -6.70
N GLU A 6 -18.97 -15.36 -6.02
CA GLU A 6 -18.00 -15.95 -5.10
C GLU A 6 -16.74 -16.41 -5.81
N ALA A 7 -16.89 -17.03 -6.98
CA ALA A 7 -15.76 -17.48 -7.77
C ALA A 7 -14.90 -16.32 -8.25
N GLU A 8 -15.54 -15.25 -8.71
CA GLU A 8 -14.82 -14.06 -9.14
C GLU A 8 -14.09 -13.39 -7.97
N TYR A 9 -14.72 -13.37 -6.80
CA TYR A 9 -14.12 -12.81 -5.60
C TYR A 9 -12.90 -13.63 -5.16
N ASP A 10 -13.01 -14.96 -5.19
CA ASP A 10 -11.90 -15.84 -4.83
C ASP A 10 -10.74 -15.71 -5.81
N GLU A 11 -11.00 -15.61 -7.11
CA GLU A 11 -9.96 -15.34 -8.11
C GLU A 11 -9.28 -14.02 -7.88
N PHE A 12 -10.05 -13.01 -7.54
CA PHE A 12 -9.55 -11.67 -7.25
C PHE A 12 -8.62 -11.70 -6.03
N LEU A 13 -9.01 -12.40 -4.97
CA LEU A 13 -8.16 -12.54 -3.79
C LEU A 13 -6.87 -13.27 -4.09
N LYS A 14 -6.93 -14.32 -4.92
CA LYS A 14 -5.74 -15.04 -5.35
C LYS A 14 -4.81 -14.16 -6.18
N ASP A 15 -5.38 -13.33 -7.05
CA ASP A 15 -4.62 -12.38 -7.85
C ASP A 15 -3.90 -11.39 -6.95
N ILE A 16 -4.58 -10.87 -5.92
CA ILE A 16 -3.98 -9.96 -4.95
C ILE A 16 -2.83 -10.65 -4.23
N GLU A 17 -3.05 -11.86 -3.73
CA GLU A 17 -2.01 -12.60 -3.03
C GLU A 17 -0.78 -12.86 -3.90
N THR A 18 -1.01 -13.16 -5.18
CA THR A 18 0.07 -13.46 -6.10
C THR A 18 0.82 -12.21 -6.54
N LYS A 19 0.11 -11.15 -6.91
CA LYS A 19 0.70 -9.93 -7.45
C LYS A 19 1.16 -8.96 -6.38
N LEU A 20 0.56 -9.02 -5.20
CA LEU A 20 0.82 -8.10 -4.11
C LEU A 20 1.41 -8.81 -2.90
N GLN A 21 2.36 -9.71 -3.13
CA GLN A 21 2.94 -10.54 -2.07
C GLN A 21 3.54 -9.75 -0.92
N LYS A 22 4.07 -8.57 -1.23
CA LYS A 22 4.71 -7.73 -0.21
C LYS A 22 3.72 -6.84 0.52
N ILE A 23 2.52 -6.67 -0.02
CA ILE A 23 1.51 -5.80 0.56
C ILE A 23 0.60 -6.61 1.46
N ASP A 24 0.40 -6.11 2.70
CA ASP A 24 -0.54 -6.72 3.62
C ASP A 24 -1.92 -6.78 2.94
N PRO A 25 -2.55 -7.96 2.86
CA PRO A 25 -3.87 -8.08 2.24
C PRO A 25 -4.92 -7.16 2.81
N GLU A 26 -4.87 -6.90 4.12
CA GLU A 26 -5.82 -6.01 4.77
C GLU A 26 -5.66 -4.57 4.28
N LEU A 27 -4.43 -4.12 4.11
CA LEU A 27 -4.16 -2.81 3.54
C LEU A 27 -4.68 -2.71 2.11
N ALA A 28 -4.41 -3.72 1.30
CA ALA A 28 -4.88 -3.75 -0.10
C ALA A 28 -6.41 -3.72 -0.17
N MET A 29 -7.07 -4.47 0.69
CA MET A 29 -8.53 -4.52 0.75
C MET A 29 -9.13 -3.17 1.14
N GLN A 30 -8.53 -2.50 2.12
CA GLN A 30 -8.97 -1.16 2.52
C GLN A 30 -8.82 -0.16 1.38
N ALA A 31 -7.68 -0.16 0.72
CA ALA A 31 -7.42 0.75 -0.39
C ALA A 31 -8.47 0.56 -1.50
N MET A 32 -8.74 -0.68 -1.86
CA MET A 32 -9.75 -0.97 -2.88
C MET A 32 -11.16 -0.56 -2.46
N TYR A 33 -11.49 -0.78 -1.19
CA TYR A 33 -12.79 -0.42 -0.67
C TYR A 33 -13.04 1.09 -0.81
N TYR A 34 -12.06 1.89 -0.41
CA TYR A 34 -12.22 3.34 -0.46
C TYR A 34 -12.18 3.89 -1.88
N GLU A 35 -11.42 3.27 -2.77
CA GLU A 35 -11.42 3.66 -4.17
C GLU A 35 -12.77 3.44 -4.83
N ARG A 36 -13.45 2.36 -4.49
CA ARG A 36 -14.78 2.05 -5.04
C ARG A 36 -15.85 2.94 -4.46
N LYS A 37 -15.75 3.23 -3.17
CA LYS A 37 -16.78 3.98 -2.47
C LYS A 37 -16.68 5.48 -2.70
N PHE A 38 -15.47 6.00 -2.84
CA PHE A 38 -15.22 7.44 -2.97
C PHE A 38 -14.37 7.69 -4.21
N THR A 39 -15.03 7.66 -5.37
CA THR A 39 -14.31 7.78 -6.65
C THR A 39 -13.70 9.16 -6.89
N ASP A 40 -14.21 10.19 -6.22
CA ASP A 40 -13.73 11.56 -6.39
C ASP A 40 -12.66 11.97 -5.40
N VAL A 41 -12.31 11.09 -4.45
CA VAL A 41 -11.37 11.42 -3.38
C VAL A 41 -10.29 10.37 -3.34
N GLU A 42 -9.03 10.81 -3.38
CA GLU A 42 -7.91 9.91 -3.22
C GLU A 42 -7.77 9.55 -1.74
N PRO A 43 -7.63 8.26 -1.41
CA PRO A 43 -7.50 7.86 -0.01
C PRO A 43 -6.24 8.40 0.64
N HIS A 44 -6.33 8.68 1.93
CA HIS A 44 -5.19 9.04 2.76
C HIS A 44 -4.64 7.79 3.42
N GLY A 45 -3.37 7.52 3.21
CA GLY A 45 -2.73 6.32 3.75
C GLY A 45 -1.66 6.64 4.76
N GLU A 46 -1.54 5.76 5.73
CA GLU A 46 -0.42 5.71 6.67
C GLU A 46 0.19 4.33 6.53
N ILE A 47 1.32 4.24 5.84
CA ILE A 47 1.91 2.93 5.56
C ILE A 47 3.29 2.81 6.19
N VAL A 48 3.60 1.58 6.59
CA VAL A 48 4.89 1.21 7.12
C VAL A 48 5.58 0.33 6.08
N ILE A 49 6.74 0.77 5.62
CA ILE A 49 7.51 0.05 4.62
C ILE A 49 8.72 -0.58 5.29
N GLN A 50 8.76 -1.91 5.27
CA GLN A 50 9.88 -2.66 5.81
C GLN A 50 10.85 -2.99 4.69
N TYR A 51 12.07 -2.51 4.80
CA TYR A 51 13.13 -2.77 3.83
C TYR A 51 14.05 -3.89 4.31
N ARG A 52 14.70 -4.55 3.37
CA ARG A 52 15.68 -5.58 3.69
C ARG A 52 16.93 -4.96 4.35
N ASP A 53 17.68 -5.77 5.04
CA ASP A 53 18.94 -5.33 5.63
C ASP A 53 19.89 -4.88 4.53
N GLY A 54 20.57 -3.78 4.77
CA GLY A 54 21.53 -3.23 3.81
C GLY A 54 20.93 -2.24 2.82
N ALA A 55 19.62 -2.05 2.82
CA ALA A 55 19.00 -1.03 1.96
C ALA A 55 19.42 0.38 2.40
N ASN A 56 19.66 1.25 1.43
CA ASN A 56 20.01 2.63 1.72
C ASN A 56 18.76 3.44 2.00
N LEU A 57 18.48 3.67 3.28
CA LEU A 57 17.26 4.37 3.70
C LEU A 57 17.22 5.84 3.28
N ASP A 58 18.36 6.49 3.17
CA ASP A 58 18.40 7.88 2.71
C ASP A 58 17.87 7.99 1.28
N LYS A 59 18.27 7.05 0.42
CA LYS A 59 17.79 6.98 -0.95
C LYS A 59 16.31 6.65 -0.99
N LYS A 60 15.88 5.71 -0.17
CA LYS A 60 14.46 5.31 -0.12
C LYS A 60 13.59 6.45 0.38
N ARG A 61 14.05 7.17 1.38
CA ARG A 61 13.34 8.35 1.88
C ARG A 61 13.17 9.40 0.80
N PHE A 62 14.21 9.64 0.02
CA PHE A 62 14.16 10.56 -1.11
C PHE A 62 13.14 10.10 -2.16
N GLU A 63 13.13 8.82 -2.46
CA GLU A 63 12.16 8.25 -3.41
C GLU A 63 10.71 8.43 -2.93
N MET A 64 10.47 8.23 -1.64
CA MET A 64 9.14 8.44 -1.08
C MET A 64 8.71 9.91 -1.15
N GLY A 65 9.66 10.83 -1.00
CA GLY A 65 9.39 12.24 -1.14
C GLY A 65 8.88 12.62 -2.53
N LYS A 66 9.29 11.89 -3.55
CA LYS A 66 8.83 12.15 -4.92
C LYS A 66 7.35 11.85 -5.12
N TYR A 67 6.78 10.97 -4.30
CA TYR A 67 5.35 10.70 -4.31
C TYR A 67 4.56 11.77 -3.56
N GLY A 68 5.23 12.71 -2.91
CA GLY A 68 4.57 13.72 -2.11
C GLY A 68 4.23 13.28 -0.70
N PHE A 69 4.80 12.16 -0.26
CA PHE A 69 4.53 11.63 1.08
C PHE A 69 5.35 12.35 2.14
N GLU A 70 4.78 12.47 3.33
CA GLU A 70 5.48 12.98 4.49
C GLU A 70 6.04 11.82 5.31
N MET A 71 7.24 12.02 5.84
CA MET A 71 7.90 11.03 6.67
C MET A 71 7.38 11.15 8.10
N ALA A 72 6.71 10.12 8.58
CA ALA A 72 6.18 10.12 9.95
C ALA A 72 7.17 9.54 10.94
N MET A 73 7.88 8.48 10.54
CA MET A 73 8.84 7.82 11.43
C MET A 73 9.89 7.08 10.61
N GLU A 74 11.10 7.04 11.14
CA GLU A 74 12.17 6.24 10.58
C GLU A 74 12.78 5.42 11.71
N GLU A 75 12.73 4.10 11.56
CA GLU A 75 13.38 3.18 12.47
C GLU A 75 14.28 2.26 11.65
N HIS A 76 14.98 1.36 12.34
CA HIS A 76 15.90 0.42 11.70
C HIS A 76 15.24 -0.31 10.53
N GLN A 77 15.68 -0.03 9.30
CA GLN A 77 15.20 -0.62 8.05
C GLN A 77 13.69 -0.47 7.81
N ARG A 78 13.07 0.53 8.43
CA ARG A 78 11.64 0.75 8.37
C ARG A 78 11.32 2.23 8.23
N LEU A 79 10.47 2.57 7.27
CA LEU A 79 9.96 3.92 7.08
C LEU A 79 8.45 3.93 7.25
N GLU A 80 7.94 4.91 7.99
CA GLU A 80 6.52 5.15 8.07
C GLU A 80 6.23 6.45 7.32
N VAL A 81 5.37 6.36 6.31
CA VAL A 81 5.04 7.51 5.47
C VAL A 81 3.54 7.73 5.43
N VAL A 82 3.15 8.98 5.30
CA VAL A 82 1.75 9.37 5.24
C VAL A 82 1.52 10.25 4.01
N GLY A 83 0.35 10.13 3.42
CA GLY A 83 -0.01 10.95 2.27
C GLY A 83 -1.17 10.37 1.51
N LEU A 84 -1.53 11.05 0.44
CA LEU A 84 -2.57 10.56 -0.46
C LEU A 84 -1.99 9.42 -1.30
N MET A 85 -2.66 8.28 -1.28
CA MET A 85 -2.20 7.13 -2.03
C MET A 85 -3.34 6.18 -2.36
N ASP A 86 -3.35 5.69 -3.58
CA ASP A 86 -4.27 4.64 -3.98
C ASP A 86 -3.53 3.30 -4.05
N LEU A 87 -4.26 2.24 -4.35
CA LEU A 87 -3.65 0.91 -4.43
C LEU A 87 -2.59 0.84 -5.53
N SER A 88 -2.81 1.55 -6.63
CA SER A 88 -1.85 1.60 -7.73
C SER A 88 -0.50 2.17 -7.27
N THR A 89 -0.53 3.23 -6.48
CA THR A 89 0.68 3.83 -5.92
C THR A 89 1.39 2.87 -4.97
N ILE A 90 0.63 2.24 -4.08
CA ILE A 90 1.19 1.27 -3.14
C ILE A 90 1.81 0.10 -3.89
N TYR A 91 1.16 -0.36 -4.96
CA TYR A 91 1.68 -1.43 -5.78
C TYR A 91 2.98 -1.04 -6.48
N GLU A 92 3.05 0.18 -7.02
CA GLU A 92 4.28 0.68 -7.64
C GLU A 92 5.44 0.71 -6.65
N ILE A 93 5.17 1.16 -5.44
CA ILE A 93 6.17 1.16 -4.37
C ILE A 93 6.65 -0.28 -4.09
N SER A 94 5.74 -1.23 -4.08
CA SER A 94 6.05 -2.63 -3.76
C SER A 94 6.95 -3.31 -4.79
N LYS A 95 7.13 -2.72 -5.97
CA LYS A 95 8.01 -3.28 -6.99
C LYS A 95 9.49 -3.14 -6.65
N ASP A 96 9.83 -2.32 -5.69
CA ASP A 96 11.21 -2.15 -5.23
C ASP A 96 11.70 -3.46 -4.62
N PRO A 97 12.78 -4.05 -5.18
CA PRO A 97 13.29 -5.33 -4.65
C PRO A 97 13.83 -5.24 -3.22
N ASP A 98 14.12 -4.04 -2.74
CA ASP A 98 14.61 -3.84 -1.38
C ASP A 98 13.49 -3.83 -0.34
N ILE A 99 12.24 -3.82 -0.77
CA ILE A 99 11.10 -3.84 0.13
C ILE A 99 10.71 -5.28 0.43
N GLU A 100 10.58 -5.59 1.72
CA GLU A 100 10.11 -6.89 2.18
C GLU A 100 8.61 -6.91 2.42
N LYS A 101 8.07 -5.84 3.00
CA LYS A 101 6.66 -5.79 3.36
C LYS A 101 6.15 -4.36 3.46
N ILE A 102 4.91 -4.16 3.05
CA ILE A 102 4.18 -2.91 3.23
C ILE A 102 2.92 -3.21 4.01
N SER A 103 2.73 -2.51 5.12
CA SER A 103 1.53 -2.63 5.94
C SER A 103 1.03 -1.25 6.31
N GLY A 104 -0.09 -1.18 7.00
CA GLY A 104 -0.64 0.10 7.43
C GLY A 104 -2.13 0.19 7.24
N THR A 105 -2.63 1.40 7.14
CA THR A 105 -4.05 1.68 7.01
C THR A 105 -4.30 2.74 5.95
N VAL A 106 -5.47 2.66 5.36
CA VAL A 106 -5.94 3.64 4.39
C VAL A 106 -7.32 4.08 4.82
N SER A 107 -7.59 5.37 4.72
CA SER A 107 -8.89 5.93 5.03
C SER A 107 -9.17 7.10 4.10
N CYS A 108 -10.44 7.40 3.89
CA CYS A 108 -10.81 8.65 3.26
C CYS A 108 -11.00 9.67 4.35
N ALA A 109 -10.25 10.74 4.23
CA ALA A 109 -10.30 11.79 5.21
C ALA A 109 -11.65 12.45 5.11
N SER A 110 -12.46 12.10 6.05
CA SER A 110 -13.69 12.82 6.22
C SER A 110 -13.69 13.28 7.62
N TYR A 111 -13.78 14.43 7.70
CA TYR A 111 -13.82 14.96 8.94
C TYR A 111 -15.04 15.51 9.10
#